data_45d892c270f9aa8b4a52d62a423d0144
#
_entry.id   45d892c270f9aa8b4a52d62a423d0144
#
_cell.length_a   1.000
_cell.length_b   1.000
_cell.length_c   1.000
_cell.angle_alpha   90.00
_cell.angle_beta   90.00
_cell.angle_gamma   90.00
#
_symmetry.space_group_name_H-M   'P 1'
#
loop_
_entity.id
_entity.type
_entity.pdbx_description
1 polymer ?
#
loop_
_entity_poly.entity_id
_entity_poly.type
_entity_poly.pdbx_seq_one_letter_code
_entity_poly.pdbx_strand_id
1 'polypeptide(L)'
;MPRAIHVFRTPDRFVAGTVGEPGDRSFYLQAVHDSRVVSVLLEKQQVQVLADRMGLLLDEVHRRFGTAVPPEGGELGDLSPLVTPLDVEFRVGTMGLGWDAEAESVVVELLAVSETEFDESVVLDDAEEGPDAVRVFLTPVQAREFALRSERVIAAGRAPCPLCGEPLGAEGHVCIRTNGYRRIAGFDSSVEFGEEL
;
A
#
# COMPACT_ATOMS: atom_id res chain seq x y z
N MET A 1 10.42 -14.05 24.04
CA MET A 1 9.23 -13.43 24.68
C MET A 1 8.02 -14.09 24.04
N PRO A 2 6.90 -14.30 24.76
CA PRO A 2 5.70 -14.81 24.10
C PRO A 2 5.24 -13.84 23.01
N ARG A 3 4.70 -14.35 21.91
CA ARG A 3 4.14 -13.61 20.79
C ARG A 3 3.03 -12.69 21.26
N ALA A 4 3.06 -11.42 20.89
CA ALA A 4 1.99 -10.47 21.14
C ALA A 4 1.07 -10.38 19.92
N ILE A 5 -0.23 -10.63 20.10
CA ILE A 5 -1.24 -10.50 19.04
C ILE A 5 -2.21 -9.40 19.45
N HIS A 6 -2.17 -8.28 18.73
CA HIS A 6 -3.12 -7.19 18.90
C HIS A 6 -4.35 -7.44 18.04
N VAL A 7 -5.45 -7.87 18.64
CA VAL A 7 -6.70 -8.15 17.92
C VAL A 7 -7.66 -6.98 18.00
N PHE A 8 -8.21 -6.60 16.84
CA PHE A 8 -9.27 -5.59 16.65
C PHE A 8 -10.45 -6.25 15.90
N ARG A 9 -11.50 -6.63 16.62
CA ARG A 9 -12.68 -7.27 16.01
C ARG A 9 -13.67 -6.28 15.41
N THR A 10 -13.72 -5.09 15.97
CA THR A 10 -14.60 -3.99 15.53
C THR A 10 -13.86 -2.67 15.66
N PRO A 11 -12.85 -2.43 14.82
CA PRO A 11 -12.12 -1.17 14.88
C PRO A 11 -13.03 -0.01 14.49
N ASP A 12 -12.89 1.11 15.20
CA ASP A 12 -13.54 2.36 14.81
C ASP A 12 -12.91 2.90 13.51
N ARG A 13 -11.61 2.55 13.33
CA ARG A 13 -10.82 3.06 12.23
C ARG A 13 -9.69 2.10 11.89
N PHE A 14 -9.50 1.82 10.59
CA PHE A 14 -8.33 1.13 10.07
C PHE A 14 -7.85 1.83 8.79
N VAL A 15 -6.70 2.45 8.83
CA VAL A 15 -6.28 3.38 7.79
C VAL A 15 -4.80 3.29 7.45
N ALA A 16 -4.49 3.53 6.19
CA ALA A 16 -3.15 3.85 5.73
C ALA A 16 -2.90 5.36 5.80
N GLY A 17 -1.67 5.74 6.10
CA GLY A 17 -1.21 7.12 6.08
C GLY A 17 0.30 7.22 5.90
N THR A 18 0.79 8.44 5.70
CA THR A 18 2.22 8.71 5.52
C THR A 18 2.67 9.87 6.37
N VAL A 19 3.96 9.83 6.74
CA VAL A 19 4.67 10.95 7.36
C VAL A 19 5.94 11.22 6.57
N GLY A 20 6.26 12.48 6.35
CA GLY A 20 7.41 12.94 5.57
C GLY A 20 7.02 13.49 4.20
N GLU A 21 8.01 14.05 3.50
CA GLU A 21 7.85 14.68 2.20
C GLU A 21 7.78 13.65 1.06
N PRO A 22 7.12 13.96 -0.06
CA PRO A 22 7.10 13.09 -1.23
C PRO A 22 8.50 12.67 -1.68
N GLY A 23 8.79 11.36 -1.58
CA GLY A 23 10.09 10.78 -1.90
C GLY A 23 10.90 10.35 -0.67
N ASP A 24 10.53 10.81 0.51
CA ASP A 24 11.13 10.43 1.80
C ASP A 24 10.01 10.20 2.83
N ARG A 25 8.97 9.46 2.40
CA ARG A 25 7.80 9.18 3.24
C ARG A 25 7.88 7.80 3.84
N SER A 26 7.58 7.73 5.11
CA SER A 26 7.27 6.47 5.81
C SER A 26 5.77 6.19 5.73
N PHE A 27 5.42 4.94 5.48
CA PHE A 27 4.03 4.47 5.40
C PHE A 27 3.64 3.75 6.67
N TYR A 28 2.45 4.03 7.16
CA TYR A 28 1.91 3.45 8.39
C TYR A 28 0.52 2.88 8.13
N LEU A 29 0.22 1.76 8.79
CA LEU A 29 -1.15 1.33 9.02
C LEU A 29 -1.48 1.56 10.49
N GLN A 30 -2.68 2.07 10.74
CA GLN A 30 -3.15 2.37 12.08
C GLN A 30 -4.53 1.77 12.31
N ALA A 31 -4.62 0.96 13.35
CA ALA A 31 -5.88 0.43 13.87
C ALA A 31 -6.25 1.19 15.15
N VAL A 32 -7.47 1.67 15.22
CA VAL A 32 -8.01 2.43 16.36
C VAL A 32 -9.31 1.80 16.84
N HIS A 33 -9.43 1.63 18.15
CA HIS A 33 -10.67 1.24 18.80
C HIS A 33 -10.74 1.90 20.18
N ASP A 34 -11.71 2.77 20.38
CA ASP A 34 -11.78 3.65 21.54
C ASP A 34 -10.46 4.45 21.74
N SER A 35 -9.83 4.29 22.88
CA SER A 35 -8.54 4.90 23.21
C SER A 35 -7.32 4.07 22.78
N ARG A 36 -7.53 2.85 22.28
CA ARG A 36 -6.45 1.98 21.85
C ARG A 36 -6.05 2.29 20.41
N VAL A 37 -4.81 2.67 20.23
CA VAL A 37 -4.21 2.93 18.93
C VAL A 37 -3.00 2.02 18.76
N VAL A 38 -2.94 1.29 17.66
CA VAL A 38 -1.78 0.50 17.27
C VAL A 38 -1.35 0.94 15.88
N SER A 39 -0.08 1.29 15.74
CA SER A 39 0.51 1.73 14.48
C SER A 39 1.64 0.79 14.10
N VAL A 40 1.70 0.40 12.84
CA VAL A 40 2.79 -0.41 12.29
C VAL A 40 3.39 0.27 11.06
N LEU A 41 4.68 0.03 10.84
CA LEU A 41 5.45 0.61 9.74
C LEU A 41 5.49 -0.37 8.57
N LEU A 42 5.24 0.13 7.35
CA LEU A 42 5.25 -0.64 6.12
C LEU A 42 6.07 0.04 5.02
N GLU A 43 6.39 -0.75 4.00
CA GLU A 43 6.84 -0.21 2.73
C GLU A 43 5.66 0.23 1.85
N LYS A 44 5.88 1.20 0.97
CA LYS A 44 4.88 1.65 -0.02
C LYS A 44 4.28 0.47 -0.79
N GLN A 45 5.14 -0.44 -1.24
CA GLN A 45 4.73 -1.60 -2.03
C GLN A 45 3.83 -2.56 -1.23
N GLN A 46 4.08 -2.72 0.07
CA GLN A 46 3.23 -3.55 0.94
C GLN A 46 1.83 -2.95 1.06
N VAL A 47 1.71 -1.63 1.24
CA VAL A 47 0.41 -0.95 1.28
C VAL A 47 -0.34 -1.10 -0.05
N GLN A 48 0.36 -0.98 -1.19
CA GLN A 48 -0.21 -1.19 -2.52
C GLN A 48 -0.77 -2.59 -2.67
N VAL A 49 0.06 -3.61 -2.41
CA VAL A 49 -0.33 -5.03 -2.54
C VAL A 49 -1.52 -5.35 -1.65
N LEU A 50 -1.54 -4.84 -0.41
CA LEU A 50 -2.66 -5.08 0.51
C LEU A 50 -3.95 -4.46 -0.02
N ALA A 51 -3.92 -3.22 -0.52
CA ALA A 51 -5.08 -2.54 -1.08
C ALA A 51 -5.63 -3.28 -2.33
N ASP A 52 -4.75 -3.64 -3.27
CA ASP A 52 -5.12 -4.36 -4.49
C ASP A 52 -5.74 -5.72 -4.17
N ARG A 53 -5.12 -6.48 -3.26
CA ARG A 53 -5.63 -7.78 -2.83
C ARG A 53 -6.95 -7.69 -2.08
N MET A 54 -7.14 -6.65 -1.30
CA MET A 54 -8.40 -6.40 -0.60
C MET A 54 -9.55 -6.13 -1.58
N GLY A 55 -9.32 -5.34 -2.62
CA GLY A 55 -10.30 -5.13 -3.69
C GLY A 55 -10.71 -6.46 -4.35
N LEU A 56 -9.73 -7.27 -4.77
CA LEU A 56 -10.00 -8.59 -5.38
C LEU A 56 -10.74 -9.55 -4.44
N LEU A 57 -10.41 -9.54 -3.14
CA LEU A 57 -11.11 -10.37 -2.16
C LEU A 57 -12.57 -9.94 -2.00
N LEU A 58 -12.84 -8.64 -1.94
CA LEU A 58 -14.21 -8.11 -1.84
C LEU A 58 -15.07 -8.51 -3.05
N ASP A 59 -14.52 -8.46 -4.25
CA ASP A 59 -15.21 -8.88 -5.47
C ASP A 59 -15.50 -10.40 -5.46
N GLU A 60 -14.55 -11.19 -4.98
CA GLU A 60 -14.73 -12.63 -4.83
C GLU A 60 -15.78 -12.97 -3.77
N VAL A 61 -15.78 -12.27 -2.64
CA VAL A 61 -16.77 -12.44 -1.56
C VAL A 61 -18.17 -12.07 -2.05
N HIS A 62 -18.31 -10.97 -2.78
CA HIS A 62 -19.57 -10.59 -3.41
C HIS A 62 -20.08 -11.69 -4.37
N ARG A 63 -19.20 -12.18 -5.23
CA ARG A 63 -19.53 -13.20 -6.23
C ARG A 63 -19.92 -14.54 -5.60
N ARG A 64 -19.20 -14.99 -4.56
CA ARG A 64 -19.41 -16.33 -3.97
C ARG A 64 -20.53 -16.37 -2.93
N PHE A 65 -20.62 -15.32 -2.13
CA PHE A 65 -21.49 -15.32 -0.96
C PHE A 65 -22.68 -14.36 -1.11
N GLY A 66 -22.70 -13.50 -2.16
CA GLY A 66 -23.72 -12.50 -2.34
C GLY A 66 -23.65 -11.36 -1.31
N THR A 67 -22.56 -11.27 -0.55
CA THR A 67 -22.37 -10.24 0.46
C THR A 67 -22.41 -8.86 -0.17
N ALA A 68 -23.10 -7.91 0.45
CA ALA A 68 -23.17 -6.54 -0.02
C ALA A 68 -21.79 -5.86 0.15
N VAL A 69 -21.18 -5.50 -0.97
CA VAL A 69 -19.88 -4.80 -1.01
C VAL A 69 -20.09 -3.44 -1.67
N PRO A 70 -19.58 -2.34 -1.09
CA PRO A 70 -19.65 -1.04 -1.72
C PRO A 70 -18.91 -1.04 -3.07
N PRO A 71 -19.40 -0.27 -4.06
CA PRO A 71 -18.77 -0.20 -5.38
C PRO A 71 -17.36 0.42 -5.29
N GLU A 72 -16.53 0.09 -6.29
CA GLU A 72 -15.29 0.82 -6.53
C GLU A 72 -15.61 2.27 -6.92
N GLY A 73 -14.77 3.20 -6.51
CA GLY A 73 -14.96 4.62 -6.82
C GLY A 73 -15.99 5.36 -5.94
N GLY A 74 -16.36 4.76 -4.80
CA GLY A 74 -17.13 5.46 -3.76
C GLY A 74 -16.37 6.66 -3.18
N GLU A 75 -17.10 7.56 -2.51
CA GLU A 75 -16.49 8.65 -1.77
C GLU A 75 -15.74 8.10 -0.55
N LEU A 76 -14.55 8.65 -0.28
CA LEU A 76 -13.79 8.34 0.94
C LEU A 76 -14.50 8.95 2.16
N GLY A 77 -14.90 8.10 3.09
CA GLY A 77 -15.51 8.53 4.34
C GLY A 77 -14.52 9.20 5.29
N ASP A 78 -13.33 8.65 5.44
CA ASP A 78 -12.33 9.13 6.39
C ASP A 78 -11.11 9.75 5.70
N LEU A 79 -10.98 11.07 5.81
CA LEU A 79 -9.84 11.86 5.33
C LEU A 79 -8.94 12.35 6.48
N SER A 80 -9.27 12.02 7.72
CA SER A 80 -8.53 12.50 8.90
C SER A 80 -7.09 12.01 8.89
N PRO A 81 -6.13 12.79 9.41
CA PRO A 81 -4.74 12.36 9.56
C PRO A 81 -4.62 11.16 10.49
N LEU A 82 -3.43 10.56 10.54
CA LEU A 82 -3.11 9.55 11.55
C LEU A 82 -3.18 10.16 12.95
N VAL A 83 -3.58 9.35 13.93
CA VAL A 83 -3.54 9.74 15.34
C VAL A 83 -2.08 9.84 15.78
N THR A 84 -1.75 10.90 16.51
CA THR A 84 -0.41 11.14 17.03
C THR A 84 -0.43 11.17 18.58
N PRO A 85 0.69 10.76 19.26
CA PRO A 85 1.98 10.36 18.68
C PRO A 85 1.91 9.05 17.92
N LEU A 86 2.84 8.86 16.96
CA LEU A 86 2.97 7.61 16.19
C LEU A 86 3.98 6.71 16.92
N ASP A 87 3.49 5.95 17.88
CA ASP A 87 4.27 4.88 18.50
C ASP A 87 4.17 3.62 17.62
N VAL A 88 5.29 3.26 16.99
CA VAL A 88 5.36 2.11 16.08
C VAL A 88 5.55 0.84 16.88
N GLU A 89 4.60 -0.07 16.80
CA GLU A 89 4.69 -1.37 17.48
C GLU A 89 5.78 -2.24 16.84
N PHE A 90 5.75 -2.33 15.49
CA PHE A 90 6.77 -3.04 14.72
C PHE A 90 6.76 -2.64 13.24
N ARG A 91 7.79 -3.10 12.51
CA ARG A 91 7.83 -3.06 11.05
C ARG A 91 7.22 -4.35 10.52
N VAL A 92 6.33 -4.23 9.52
CA VAL A 92 5.64 -5.38 8.94
C VAL A 92 6.58 -6.15 7.99
N GLY A 93 6.68 -7.45 8.20
CA GLY A 93 7.34 -8.41 7.30
C GLY A 93 6.32 -9.11 6.41
N THR A 94 5.47 -9.94 7.00
CA THR A 94 4.47 -10.75 6.30
C THR A 94 3.06 -10.19 6.52
N MET A 95 2.20 -10.36 5.52
CA MET A 95 0.80 -9.93 5.60
C MET A 95 -0.11 -11.09 5.20
N GLY A 96 -1.14 -11.32 6.01
CA GLY A 96 -2.24 -12.24 5.73
C GLY A 96 -3.52 -11.49 5.40
N LEU A 97 -4.30 -12.03 4.46
CA LEU A 97 -5.61 -11.53 4.10
C LEU A 97 -6.55 -12.69 3.89
N GLY A 98 -7.71 -12.66 4.53
CA GLY A 98 -8.71 -13.72 4.46
C GLY A 98 -10.13 -13.21 4.62
N TRP A 99 -11.08 -14.11 4.43
CA TRP A 99 -12.49 -13.88 4.67
C TRP A 99 -13.00 -14.80 5.77
N ASP A 100 -13.55 -14.22 6.82
CA ASP A 100 -14.29 -14.92 7.87
C ASP A 100 -15.76 -14.94 7.50
N ALA A 101 -16.25 -16.11 7.05
CA ALA A 101 -17.63 -16.26 6.59
C ALA A 101 -18.65 -16.26 7.74
N GLU A 102 -18.24 -16.60 8.97
CA GLU A 102 -19.11 -16.59 10.14
C GLU A 102 -19.30 -15.15 10.65
N ALA A 103 -18.22 -14.38 10.71
CA ALA A 103 -18.25 -12.97 11.11
C ALA A 103 -18.57 -12.02 9.96
N GLU A 104 -18.72 -12.52 8.73
CA GLU A 104 -18.89 -11.72 7.49
C GLU A 104 -17.89 -10.56 7.40
N SER A 105 -16.62 -10.84 7.70
CA SER A 105 -15.56 -9.83 7.78
C SER A 105 -14.30 -10.21 7.01
N VAL A 106 -13.64 -9.20 6.50
CA VAL A 106 -12.28 -9.34 5.97
C VAL A 106 -11.32 -9.36 7.14
N VAL A 107 -10.45 -10.38 7.19
CA VAL A 107 -9.41 -10.50 8.21
C VAL A 107 -8.08 -10.07 7.61
N VAL A 108 -7.46 -9.07 8.21
CA VAL A 108 -6.11 -8.61 7.89
C VAL A 108 -5.20 -8.99 9.04
N GLU A 109 -4.09 -9.64 8.75
CA GLU A 109 -3.05 -9.90 9.73
C GLU A 109 -1.72 -9.33 9.24
N LEU A 110 -1.06 -8.58 10.11
CA LEU A 110 0.22 -7.93 9.87
C LEU A 110 1.21 -8.51 10.89
N LEU A 111 2.24 -9.20 10.40
CA LEU A 111 3.26 -9.84 11.25
C LEU A 111 4.54 -9.03 11.21
N ALA A 112 5.18 -8.92 12.36
CA ALA A 112 6.48 -8.26 12.50
C ALA A 112 7.55 -8.93 11.62
N VAL A 113 8.51 -8.14 11.17
CA VAL A 113 9.73 -8.69 10.55
C VAL A 113 10.38 -9.65 11.55
N SER A 114 10.68 -10.86 11.10
CA SER A 114 11.39 -11.89 11.87
C SER A 114 12.70 -12.24 11.19
N GLU A 115 13.77 -12.36 11.97
CA GLU A 115 15.06 -12.88 11.50
C GLU A 115 15.08 -14.42 11.46
N THR A 116 14.13 -15.05 12.16
CA THR A 116 13.94 -16.50 12.16
C THR A 116 12.91 -16.89 11.12
N GLU A 117 13.20 -17.94 10.36
CA GLU A 117 12.20 -18.58 9.51
C GLU A 117 11.08 -19.12 10.41
N PHE A 118 9.86 -18.79 10.08
CA PHE A 118 8.66 -19.35 10.71
C PHE A 118 7.78 -19.98 9.64
N ASP A 119 6.99 -20.96 10.04
CA ASP A 119 6.04 -21.62 9.15
C ASP A 119 4.94 -20.62 8.76
N GLU A 120 4.65 -20.49 7.47
CA GLU A 120 3.57 -19.61 6.98
C GLU A 120 2.19 -20.00 7.53
N SER A 121 2.03 -21.22 8.08
CA SER A 121 0.81 -21.66 8.79
C SER A 121 0.50 -20.81 10.02
N VAL A 122 1.49 -20.09 10.57
CA VAL A 122 1.31 -19.15 11.69
C VAL A 122 0.47 -17.93 11.31
N VAL A 123 0.34 -17.64 10.00
CA VAL A 123 -0.50 -16.54 9.49
C VAL A 123 -1.96 -16.92 9.72
N LEU A 124 -2.69 -16.03 10.40
CA LEU A 124 -4.08 -16.22 10.83
C LEU A 124 -4.29 -17.34 11.90
N ASP A 125 -3.22 -17.84 12.48
CA ASP A 125 -3.27 -18.78 13.59
C ASP A 125 -2.94 -18.10 14.94
N ASP A 126 -3.45 -18.64 16.04
CA ASP A 126 -3.19 -18.18 17.41
C ASP A 126 -2.02 -18.94 18.06
N ALA A 127 -1.05 -19.41 17.27
CA ALA A 127 0.14 -20.07 17.78
C ALA A 127 0.88 -19.19 18.79
N GLU A 128 1.33 -19.81 19.89
CA GLU A 128 2.07 -19.11 20.95
C GLU A 128 3.47 -18.65 20.50
N GLU A 129 4.02 -19.33 19.49
CA GLU A 129 5.31 -19.03 18.90
C GLU A 129 5.16 -18.32 17.54
N GLY A 130 6.03 -17.37 17.27
CA GLY A 130 6.03 -16.63 16.02
C GLY A 130 6.25 -15.13 16.22
N PRO A 131 6.26 -14.35 15.14
CA PRO A 131 6.39 -12.91 15.20
C PRO A 131 5.14 -12.25 15.80
N ASP A 132 5.32 -11.12 16.46
CA ASP A 132 4.21 -10.28 16.92
C ASP A 132 3.28 -9.93 15.76
N ALA A 133 2.00 -9.75 16.06
CA ALA A 133 0.98 -9.55 15.05
C ALA A 133 -0.06 -8.49 15.42
N VAL A 134 -0.59 -7.84 14.41
CA VAL A 134 -1.84 -7.07 14.48
C VAL A 134 -2.85 -7.76 13.60
N ARG A 135 -3.98 -8.19 14.18
CA ARG A 135 -5.08 -8.84 13.47
C ARG A 135 -6.32 -7.95 13.53
N VAL A 136 -6.87 -7.63 12.39
CA VAL A 136 -8.00 -6.69 12.26
C VAL A 136 -9.12 -7.34 11.46
N PHE A 137 -10.34 -7.26 11.98
CA PHE A 137 -11.55 -7.72 11.31
C PHE A 137 -12.31 -6.50 10.80
N LEU A 138 -12.53 -6.43 9.50
CA LEU A 138 -13.14 -5.29 8.82
C LEU A 138 -14.46 -5.72 8.18
N THR A 139 -15.50 -4.91 8.35
CA THR A 139 -16.69 -5.04 7.50
C THR A 139 -16.31 -4.79 6.03
N PRO A 140 -17.10 -5.28 5.06
CA PRO A 140 -16.85 -4.99 3.64
C PRO A 140 -16.78 -3.48 3.33
N VAL A 141 -17.52 -2.67 4.07
CA VAL A 141 -17.48 -1.20 3.95
C VAL A 141 -16.13 -0.66 4.39
N GLN A 142 -15.67 -1.02 5.58
CA GLN A 142 -14.36 -0.59 6.11
C GLN A 142 -13.20 -1.07 5.24
N ALA A 143 -13.29 -2.29 4.72
CA ALA A 143 -12.27 -2.84 3.82
C ALA A 143 -12.22 -2.06 2.49
N ARG A 144 -13.36 -1.69 1.91
CA ARG A 144 -13.41 -0.85 0.71
C ARG A 144 -12.86 0.55 0.98
N GLU A 145 -13.24 1.19 2.09
CA GLU A 145 -12.73 2.49 2.50
C GLU A 145 -11.20 2.47 2.70
N PHE A 146 -10.69 1.41 3.32
CA PHE A 146 -9.25 1.21 3.48
C PHE A 146 -8.54 1.12 2.12
N ALA A 147 -9.07 0.33 1.18
CA ALA A 147 -8.48 0.18 -0.15
C ALA A 147 -8.42 1.51 -0.89
N LEU A 148 -9.54 2.23 -0.97
CA LEU A 148 -9.64 3.55 -1.63
C LEU A 148 -8.70 4.58 -1.00
N ARG A 149 -8.63 4.62 0.34
CA ARG A 149 -7.71 5.52 1.04
C ARG A 149 -6.25 5.19 0.76
N SER A 150 -5.90 3.90 0.76
CA SER A 150 -4.55 3.43 0.48
C SER A 150 -4.10 3.84 -0.91
N GLU A 151 -4.92 3.64 -1.93
CA GLU A 151 -4.65 4.09 -3.31
C GLU A 151 -4.38 5.59 -3.37
N ARG A 152 -5.19 6.40 -2.68
CA ARG A 152 -5.02 7.85 -2.62
C ARG A 152 -3.71 8.25 -1.93
N VAL A 153 -3.38 7.62 -0.81
CA VAL A 153 -2.13 7.87 -0.06
C VAL A 153 -0.91 7.52 -0.94
N ILE A 154 -0.99 6.43 -1.69
CA ILE A 154 0.05 5.99 -2.62
C ILE A 154 0.19 6.97 -3.80
N ALA A 155 -0.94 7.39 -4.38
CA ALA A 155 -0.99 8.32 -5.52
C ALA A 155 -0.54 9.75 -5.15
N ALA A 156 -0.68 10.16 -3.89
CA ALA A 156 -0.19 11.45 -3.39
C ALA A 156 1.35 11.57 -3.36
N GLY A 157 2.08 10.64 -4.00
CA GLY A 157 3.51 10.66 -4.20
C GLY A 157 3.97 11.72 -5.20
N ARG A 158 5.25 11.63 -5.58
CA ARG A 158 5.80 12.45 -6.66
C ARG A 158 5.08 12.16 -7.97
N ALA A 159 4.67 13.21 -8.69
CA ALA A 159 4.07 13.04 -10.01
C ALA A 159 5.05 12.34 -10.96
N PRO A 160 4.60 11.44 -11.83
CA PRO A 160 5.44 10.84 -12.84
C PRO A 160 5.78 11.87 -13.92
N CYS A 161 7.01 11.81 -14.43
CA CYS A 161 7.40 12.60 -15.58
C CYS A 161 6.56 12.22 -16.81
N PRO A 162 5.94 13.18 -17.51
CA PRO A 162 5.09 12.89 -18.67
C PRO A 162 5.85 12.28 -19.85
N LEU A 163 7.20 12.35 -19.86
CA LEU A 163 8.03 11.85 -20.95
C LEU A 163 8.61 10.46 -20.70
N CYS A 164 9.07 10.17 -19.47
CA CYS A 164 9.75 8.91 -19.16
C CYS A 164 9.05 8.08 -18.08
N GLY A 165 8.05 8.66 -17.37
CA GLY A 165 7.33 7.97 -16.29
C GLY A 165 8.07 7.95 -14.94
N GLU A 166 9.33 8.37 -14.88
CA GLU A 166 10.09 8.44 -13.64
C GLU A 166 9.53 9.50 -12.68
N PRO A 167 9.59 9.27 -11.35
CA PRO A 167 9.09 10.22 -10.38
C PRO A 167 9.83 11.57 -10.44
N LEU A 168 9.09 12.65 -10.51
CA LEU A 168 9.64 14.01 -10.45
C LEU A 168 10.09 14.36 -9.02
N GLY A 169 11.33 14.83 -8.85
CA GLY A 169 11.76 15.46 -7.61
C GLY A 169 11.11 16.84 -7.43
N ALA A 170 11.29 17.47 -6.26
CA ALA A 170 10.80 18.83 -6.01
C ALA A 170 11.36 19.85 -7.03
N GLU A 171 12.59 19.63 -7.50
CA GLU A 171 13.27 20.44 -8.51
C GLU A 171 13.21 19.81 -9.92
N GLY A 172 12.33 18.81 -10.12
CA GLY A 172 12.27 18.03 -11.35
C GLY A 172 13.27 16.87 -11.36
N HIS A 173 13.59 16.36 -12.55
CA HIS A 173 14.66 15.38 -12.77
C HIS A 173 15.30 15.56 -14.15
N VAL A 174 16.50 15.03 -14.29
CA VAL A 174 17.17 14.96 -15.58
C VAL A 174 16.55 13.84 -16.41
N CYS A 175 15.58 14.19 -17.25
CA CYS A 175 14.85 13.22 -18.05
C CYS A 175 15.73 12.66 -19.17
N ILE A 176 15.94 11.34 -19.20
CA ILE A 176 16.70 10.66 -20.25
C ILE A 176 16.11 10.85 -21.65
N ARG A 177 14.78 11.13 -21.74
CA ARG A 177 14.12 11.42 -23.01
C ARG A 177 14.25 12.86 -23.47
N THR A 178 14.58 13.80 -22.59
CA THR A 178 14.88 15.19 -22.96
C THR A 178 16.36 15.44 -23.16
N ASN A 179 17.24 14.66 -22.53
CA ASN A 179 18.70 14.89 -22.52
C ASN A 179 19.47 14.17 -23.62
N GLY A 180 18.85 13.53 -24.59
CA GLY A 180 19.60 12.71 -25.53
C GLY A 180 19.23 12.81 -27.00
N TYR A 181 18.15 13.42 -27.39
CA TYR A 181 17.77 13.54 -28.79
C TYR A 181 17.30 14.95 -29.12
N ARG A 182 18.24 15.89 -29.17
CA ARG A 182 18.16 16.89 -30.24
C ARG A 182 18.42 16.10 -31.53
N ARG A 183 17.39 15.84 -32.32
CA ARG A 183 17.56 15.65 -33.74
C ARG A 183 18.33 16.88 -34.21
N ILE A 184 19.57 16.72 -34.60
CA ILE A 184 20.25 17.71 -35.41
C ILE A 184 19.45 17.71 -36.71
N ALA A 185 18.50 18.63 -36.84
CA ALA A 185 17.87 18.94 -38.10
C ALA A 185 18.98 19.55 -38.96
N GLY A 186 19.39 18.81 -39.99
CA GLY A 186 20.37 19.30 -40.94
C GLY A 186 21.63 18.46 -41.04
N PHE A 187 21.52 17.16 -41.30
CA PHE A 187 22.50 16.47 -42.10
C PHE A 187 21.87 16.37 -43.50
N ASP A 188 22.11 17.44 -44.26
CA ASP A 188 21.86 17.46 -45.69
C ASP A 188 22.90 16.54 -46.33
N SER A 189 22.44 15.40 -46.86
CA SER A 189 23.28 14.43 -47.56
C SER A 189 23.48 14.82 -49.03
N SER A 190 23.90 16.03 -49.25
CA SER A 190 24.40 16.49 -50.55
C SER A 190 25.92 16.76 -50.49
N VAL A 191 26.67 15.67 -50.27
CA VAL A 191 28.09 15.67 -50.73
C VAL A 191 28.10 14.90 -52.02
N GLU A 192 28.02 15.67 -53.13
CA GLU A 192 28.40 15.19 -54.45
C GLU A 192 29.87 14.76 -54.42
N PHE A 193 30.09 13.49 -54.68
CA PHE A 193 31.41 13.01 -55.06
C PHE A 193 31.68 13.49 -56.48
N GLY A 194 32.44 14.59 -56.60
CA GLY A 194 33.02 14.99 -57.86
C GLY A 194 34.02 13.94 -58.32
N GLU A 195 33.72 13.34 -59.48
CA GLU A 195 34.72 12.64 -60.31
C GLU A 195 35.71 13.70 -60.81
N GLU A 196 37.00 13.50 -60.55
CA GLU A 196 38.08 14.03 -61.37
C GLU A 196 39.01 12.89 -61.77
N LEU A 197 39.05 12.68 -63.04
CA LEU A 197 39.99 12.26 -64.08
C LEU A 197 41.33 11.65 -63.61
#